data_8da1fa88a485bd5229364ed523af14ac
#
_entry.id   8da1fa88a485bd5229364ed523af14ac
#
_cell.length_a   1.000
_cell.length_b   1.000
_cell.length_c   1.000
_cell.angle_alpha   90.00
_cell.angle_beta   90.00
_cell.angle_gamma   90.00
#
_symmetry.space_group_name_H-M   'P 1'
#
loop_
_entity.id
_entity.type
_entity.pdbx_description
1 polymer ?
#
loop_
_entity_poly.entity_id
_entity_poly.type
_entity_poly.pdbx_seq_one_letter_code
_entity_poly.pdbx_strand_id
1 'polypeptide(L)'
;MNMKKRLDKMIAIVGAAALSLAVACSREAVAAQKLFVLWDPGVQLPAVCYPLDAGWQGMGRIVWNMRGDNKFLTTTILASPSKHMIVQTTGPMLMVSEVLTPQRLAEFQNPQVLAQGLAAEINQHIVVPGLSDFVATGGRFTQDVPQFTRMLAASYNTGSGLANISAFGFEGTFTCMYGGVRCEAKYMTSYAVSISAVRNPRIPKFCNWTRTGVVIAIAPPGKMAEALHDGGRMFASSFVNYAWIQRRDGMLNALVQGTLQGREEGWRLWRQSQAETSAMLDRVRKELSKQIREVKEVDNPFEPGQKVERPAFFEKSWINSRQDMMLLSDTSLEPNTIRGLMEQGEWLPAN
;
A
#
# COMPACT_ATOMS: atom_id res chain seq x y z
N MET A 1 34.86 -4.40 -5.99
CA MET A 1 34.13 -3.13 -6.13
C MET A 1 32.84 -3.22 -5.36
N ASN A 2 32.71 -2.46 -4.28
CA ASN A 2 31.83 -2.65 -3.12
C ASN A 2 30.34 -2.54 -3.49
N MET A 3 29.57 -3.60 -3.25
CA MET A 3 28.11 -3.70 -3.52
C MET A 3 27.30 -2.57 -2.85
N LYS A 4 27.76 -2.11 -1.70
CA LYS A 4 27.18 -0.95 -0.97
C LYS A 4 27.19 0.34 -1.79
N LYS A 5 28.29 0.65 -2.48
CA LYS A 5 28.40 1.85 -3.36
C LYS A 5 27.50 1.78 -4.61
N ARG A 6 27.12 0.59 -5.06
CA ARG A 6 26.19 0.45 -6.19
C ARG A 6 24.74 0.63 -5.73
N LEU A 7 24.41 0.14 -4.54
CA LEU A 7 23.07 0.32 -3.95
C LEU A 7 22.79 1.79 -3.66
N ASP A 8 23.76 2.50 -3.06
CA ASP A 8 23.63 3.94 -2.76
C ASP A 8 23.46 4.80 -4.03
N LYS A 9 24.14 4.46 -5.13
CA LYS A 9 23.95 5.14 -6.41
C LYS A 9 22.59 4.88 -7.05
N MET A 10 22.04 3.68 -6.88
CA MET A 10 20.71 3.36 -7.44
C MET A 10 19.58 4.04 -6.67
N ILE A 11 19.70 4.13 -5.34
CA ILE A 11 18.73 4.86 -4.51
C ILE A 11 18.75 6.36 -4.87
N ALA A 12 19.92 6.93 -5.15
CA ALA A 12 20.05 8.32 -5.58
C ALA A 12 19.42 8.60 -6.96
N ILE A 13 19.49 7.65 -7.91
CA ILE A 13 18.94 7.81 -9.26
C ILE A 13 17.42 7.75 -9.26
N VAL A 14 16.82 6.87 -8.45
CA VAL A 14 15.34 6.78 -8.30
C VAL A 14 14.80 8.01 -7.58
N GLY A 15 15.53 8.54 -6.59
CA GLY A 15 15.17 9.77 -5.89
C GLY A 15 15.28 11.03 -6.78
N ALA A 16 16.30 11.12 -7.64
CA ALA A 16 16.52 12.29 -8.51
C ALA A 16 15.52 12.37 -9.67
N ALA A 17 15.06 11.24 -10.21
CA ALA A 17 14.05 11.23 -11.28
C ALA A 17 12.67 11.70 -10.79
N ALA A 18 12.34 11.44 -9.53
CA ALA A 18 11.08 11.90 -8.91
C ALA A 18 11.09 13.41 -8.60
N LEU A 19 12.26 14.00 -8.31
CA LEU A 19 12.37 15.43 -8.02
C LEU A 19 12.33 16.31 -9.27
N SER A 20 12.77 15.82 -10.43
CA SER A 20 12.87 16.62 -11.65
C SER A 20 11.53 16.87 -12.35
N LEU A 21 10.49 16.09 -12.07
CA LEU A 21 9.14 16.31 -12.63
C LEU A 21 8.27 17.27 -11.80
N ALA A 22 8.67 17.64 -10.60
CA ALA A 22 7.85 18.43 -9.67
C ALA A 22 7.94 19.97 -9.92
N VAL A 23 8.79 20.45 -10.82
CA VAL A 23 9.06 21.91 -10.98
C VAL A 23 8.29 22.55 -12.14
N ALA A 24 7.57 21.80 -12.96
CA ALA A 24 6.94 22.32 -14.18
C ALA A 24 5.41 22.45 -14.14
N CYS A 25 4.74 22.28 -13.02
CA CYS A 25 3.29 22.54 -12.92
C CYS A 25 3.02 23.99 -12.51
N SER A 26 2.56 24.78 -13.48
CA SER A 26 2.01 26.12 -13.37
C SER A 26 1.01 26.25 -12.20
N ARG A 27 1.13 27.39 -11.48
CA ARG A 27 0.19 27.88 -10.46
C ARG A 27 -1.18 28.21 -11.08
N GLU A 28 -1.97 27.22 -11.43
CA GLU A 28 -3.40 27.41 -11.60
C GLU A 28 -4.07 27.10 -10.25
N ALA A 29 -5.03 27.92 -9.90
CA ALA A 29 -5.72 27.98 -8.60
C ALA A 29 -5.94 26.57 -8.01
N VAL A 30 -5.17 26.25 -6.97
CA VAL A 30 -5.31 25.01 -6.21
C VAL A 30 -6.58 25.19 -5.37
N ALA A 31 -7.70 24.73 -5.89
CA ALA A 31 -8.82 24.37 -5.03
C ALA A 31 -8.26 23.46 -3.93
N ALA A 32 -8.62 23.70 -2.68
CA ALA A 32 -8.08 22.98 -1.53
C ALA A 32 -8.12 21.47 -1.78
N GLN A 33 -6.98 20.89 -2.14
CA GLN A 33 -6.87 19.46 -2.42
C GLN A 33 -6.93 18.72 -1.09
N LYS A 34 -7.85 17.79 -0.98
CA LYS A 34 -7.94 16.89 0.15
C LYS A 34 -6.69 16.01 0.18
N LEU A 35 -6.06 15.86 1.35
CA LEU A 35 -4.89 15.00 1.52
C LEU A 35 -5.28 13.74 2.28
N PHE A 36 -4.90 12.59 1.74
CA PHE A 36 -4.89 11.34 2.48
C PHE A 36 -3.46 11.04 2.95
N VAL A 37 -3.30 10.82 4.24
CA VAL A 37 -2.00 10.51 4.86
C VAL A 37 -1.96 9.05 5.26
N LEU A 38 -1.07 8.28 4.62
CA LEU A 38 -0.77 6.91 5.03
C LEU A 38 0.18 6.95 6.22
N TRP A 39 -0.31 6.57 7.39
CA TRP A 39 0.43 6.55 8.63
C TRP A 39 1.09 5.20 8.88
N ASP A 40 2.34 5.22 9.35
CA ASP A 40 3.05 4.01 9.76
C ASP A 40 3.08 3.89 11.28
N PRO A 41 2.30 2.97 11.87
CA PRO A 41 2.27 2.78 13.32
C PRO A 41 3.57 2.18 13.88
N GLY A 42 4.36 1.49 13.05
CA GLY A 42 5.62 0.87 13.49
C GLY A 42 6.72 1.88 13.76
N VAL A 43 6.82 2.91 12.93
CA VAL A 43 7.80 3.99 13.10
C VAL A 43 7.16 5.30 13.57
N GLN A 44 5.85 5.34 13.71
CA GLN A 44 5.05 6.48 14.14
C GLN A 44 5.31 7.77 13.34
N LEU A 45 5.36 7.63 12.04
CA LEU A 45 5.53 8.74 11.11
C LEU A 45 4.52 8.64 9.96
N PRO A 46 4.10 9.79 9.40
CA PRO A 46 3.44 9.78 8.11
C PRO A 46 4.40 9.20 7.06
N ALA A 47 3.97 8.19 6.34
CA ALA A 47 4.77 7.51 5.33
C ALA A 47 4.64 8.18 3.98
N VAL A 48 3.40 8.34 3.51
CA VAL A 48 3.09 8.91 2.20
C VAL A 48 1.84 9.79 2.32
N CYS A 49 1.86 10.93 1.66
CA CYS A 49 0.70 11.81 1.51
C CYS A 49 0.22 11.77 0.06
N TYR A 50 -1.06 11.54 -0.14
CA TYR A 50 -1.70 11.46 -1.45
C TYR A 50 -2.65 12.64 -1.61
N PRO A 51 -2.41 13.56 -2.57
CA PRO A 51 -3.42 14.52 -2.97
C PRO A 51 -4.61 13.80 -3.59
N LEU A 52 -5.81 14.08 -3.11
CA LEU A 52 -7.03 13.45 -3.59
C LEU A 52 -7.83 14.42 -4.45
N ASP A 53 -8.34 13.93 -5.56
CA ASP A 53 -9.32 14.65 -6.36
C ASP A 53 -10.69 14.73 -5.67
N ALA A 54 -11.50 15.67 -6.11
CA ALA A 54 -12.87 15.81 -5.62
C ALA A 54 -13.66 14.49 -5.75
N GLY A 55 -14.29 14.08 -4.66
CA GLY A 55 -15.06 12.84 -4.56
C GLY A 55 -14.22 11.57 -4.34
N TRP A 56 -12.90 11.66 -4.35
CA TRP A 56 -12.03 10.54 -3.99
C TRP A 56 -11.78 10.50 -2.48
N GLN A 57 -11.62 9.28 -1.98
CA GLN A 57 -11.29 8.96 -0.59
C GLN A 57 -10.07 8.06 -0.57
N GLY A 58 -9.23 8.24 0.44
CA GLY A 58 -8.05 7.41 0.66
C GLY A 58 -8.24 6.54 1.89
N MET A 59 -7.81 5.30 1.83
CA MET A 59 -7.61 4.44 2.97
C MET A 59 -6.34 3.61 2.77
N GLY A 60 -5.73 3.17 3.85
CA GLY A 60 -4.54 2.34 3.73
C GLY A 60 -3.99 1.94 5.07
N ARG A 61 -3.07 1.01 5.01
CA ARG A 61 -2.37 0.53 6.20
C ARG A 61 -0.93 0.13 5.88
N ILE A 62 -0.09 0.22 6.89
CA ILE A 62 1.26 -0.32 6.90
C ILE A 62 1.30 -1.39 7.98
N VAL A 63 1.70 -2.59 7.59
CA VAL A 63 1.79 -3.74 8.49
C VAL A 63 3.24 -4.17 8.61
N TRP A 64 3.72 -4.24 9.84
CA TRP A 64 5.01 -4.80 10.20
C TRP A 64 4.83 -6.21 10.71
N ASN A 65 5.41 -7.19 10.00
CA ASN A 65 5.39 -8.59 10.42
C ASN A 65 6.77 -9.00 10.95
N MET A 66 6.93 -8.96 12.27
CA MET A 66 8.19 -9.27 12.92
C MET A 66 8.55 -10.77 12.90
N ARG A 67 7.59 -11.63 12.62
CA ARG A 67 7.75 -13.10 12.68
C ARG A 67 7.81 -13.78 11.31
N GLY A 68 7.29 -13.16 10.27
CA GLY A 68 7.21 -13.73 8.92
C GLY A 68 8.37 -13.31 8.02
N ASP A 69 8.42 -13.89 6.84
CA ASP A 69 9.39 -13.52 5.80
C ASP A 69 9.06 -12.18 5.16
N ASN A 70 7.79 -11.81 5.15
CA ASN A 70 7.32 -10.51 4.70
C ASN A 70 7.32 -9.53 5.86
N LYS A 71 8.46 -8.87 6.06
CA LYS A 71 8.66 -7.97 7.22
C LYS A 71 7.82 -6.70 7.17
N PHE A 72 7.39 -6.31 5.99
CA PHE A 72 6.75 -5.02 5.77
C PHE A 72 5.80 -5.08 4.58
N LEU A 73 4.57 -4.62 4.78
CA LEU A 73 3.55 -4.55 3.73
C LEU A 73 2.84 -3.20 3.79
N THR A 74 2.76 -2.52 2.66
CA THR A 74 1.93 -1.33 2.50
C THR A 74 0.73 -1.63 1.62
N THR A 75 -0.44 -1.16 2.01
CA THR A 75 -1.61 -1.18 1.15
C THR A 75 -2.21 0.22 1.12
N THR A 76 -2.42 0.76 -0.06
CA THR A 76 -3.11 2.03 -0.27
C THR A 76 -4.27 1.81 -1.22
N ILE A 77 -5.42 2.34 -0.87
CA ILE A 77 -6.65 2.28 -1.65
C ILE A 77 -7.13 3.71 -1.84
N LEU A 78 -7.28 4.11 -3.10
CA LEU A 78 -7.95 5.35 -3.48
C LEU A 78 -9.27 4.96 -4.13
N ALA A 79 -10.37 5.47 -3.62
CA ALA A 79 -11.71 5.11 -4.05
C ALA A 79 -12.52 6.34 -4.39
N SER A 80 -13.30 6.27 -5.47
CA SER A 80 -14.34 7.22 -5.83
C SER A 80 -15.70 6.51 -5.82
N PRO A 81 -16.41 6.47 -4.67
CA PRO A 81 -17.68 5.74 -4.55
C PRO A 81 -18.73 6.21 -5.54
N SER A 82 -18.80 7.51 -5.81
CA SER A 82 -19.77 8.10 -6.76
C SER A 82 -19.54 7.65 -8.22
N LYS A 83 -18.30 7.33 -8.56
CA LYS A 83 -17.93 6.79 -9.88
C LYS A 83 -17.74 5.27 -9.89
N HIS A 84 -17.91 4.63 -8.75
CA HIS A 84 -17.65 3.18 -8.54
C HIS A 84 -16.24 2.77 -8.98
N MET A 85 -15.25 3.62 -8.71
CA MET A 85 -13.87 3.41 -9.10
C MET A 85 -12.98 3.17 -7.87
N ILE A 86 -12.05 2.22 -7.99
CA ILE A 86 -11.03 1.96 -6.97
C ILE A 86 -9.69 1.77 -7.69
N VAL A 87 -8.64 2.33 -7.13
CA VAL A 87 -7.27 1.95 -7.47
C VAL A 87 -6.53 1.61 -6.19
N GLN A 88 -6.09 0.38 -6.09
CA GLN A 88 -5.33 -0.14 -4.95
C GLN A 88 -3.91 -0.42 -5.37
N THR A 89 -2.95 -0.04 -4.53
CA THR A 89 -1.56 -0.47 -4.66
C THR A 89 -1.15 -1.25 -3.42
N THR A 90 -0.32 -2.25 -3.61
CA THR A 90 0.29 -3.01 -2.53
C THR A 90 1.77 -3.15 -2.82
N GLY A 91 2.58 -2.72 -1.92
CA GLY A 91 4.04 -2.89 -1.99
C GLY A 91 4.59 -3.39 -0.67
N PRO A 92 5.87 -3.73 -0.63
CA PRO A 92 6.68 -4.28 -1.66
C PRO A 92 6.58 -5.77 -1.63
N MET A 93 6.59 -6.74 -1.35
CA MET A 93 6.90 -8.09 -1.78
C MET A 93 6.33 -9.19 -0.90
N LEU A 94 5.62 -10.09 -1.52
CA LEU A 94 5.42 -11.42 -1.00
C LEU A 94 6.57 -12.30 -1.48
N MET A 95 7.48 -12.69 -0.59
CA MET A 95 8.46 -13.75 -0.84
C MET A 95 7.90 -15.07 -0.32
N VAL A 96 7.89 -16.08 -1.17
CA VAL A 96 7.43 -17.43 -0.82
C VAL A 96 8.47 -18.44 -1.25
N SER A 97 8.76 -19.37 -0.34
CA SER A 97 9.54 -20.58 -0.63
C SER A 97 8.64 -21.78 -0.32
N GLU A 98 8.36 -22.57 -1.32
CA GLU A 98 7.41 -23.69 -1.21
C GLU A 98 7.80 -24.88 -2.08
N VAL A 99 7.24 -26.04 -1.79
CA VAL A 99 7.31 -27.20 -2.70
C VAL A 99 6.49 -26.87 -3.94
N LEU A 100 7.10 -27.02 -5.11
CA LEU A 100 6.44 -26.77 -6.38
C LEU A 100 5.35 -27.81 -6.64
N THR A 101 4.10 -27.39 -6.53
CA THR A 101 2.95 -28.19 -6.89
C THR A 101 2.66 -28.12 -8.39
N PRO A 102 1.98 -29.12 -8.99
CA PRO A 102 1.53 -29.04 -10.39
C PRO A 102 0.65 -27.80 -10.65
N GLN A 103 -0.21 -27.43 -9.70
CA GLN A 103 -1.04 -26.23 -9.80
C GLN A 103 -0.19 -24.96 -9.85
N ARG A 104 0.78 -24.81 -8.94
CA ARG A 104 1.67 -23.64 -8.93
C ARG A 104 2.51 -23.54 -10.21
N LEU A 105 2.96 -24.66 -10.73
CA LEU A 105 3.66 -24.69 -12.00
C LEU A 105 2.76 -24.24 -13.16
N ALA A 106 1.51 -24.71 -13.18
CA ALA A 106 0.53 -24.30 -14.17
C ALA A 106 0.22 -22.78 -14.11
N GLU A 107 0.15 -22.20 -12.92
CA GLU A 107 -0.03 -20.76 -12.72
C GLU A 107 1.12 -19.94 -13.34
N PHE A 108 2.37 -20.40 -13.20
CA PHE A 108 3.52 -19.70 -13.79
C PHE A 108 3.68 -19.93 -15.30
N GLN A 109 2.98 -20.89 -15.86
CA GLN A 109 3.05 -21.23 -17.30
C GLN A 109 1.82 -20.77 -18.08
N ASN A 110 0.68 -20.60 -17.41
CA ASN A 110 -0.58 -20.25 -18.04
C ASN A 110 -1.21 -19.03 -17.36
N PRO A 111 -1.27 -17.88 -18.05
CA PRO A 111 -1.79 -16.64 -17.45
C PRO A 111 -3.28 -16.73 -17.09
N GLN A 112 -4.07 -17.60 -17.76
CA GLN A 112 -5.47 -17.80 -17.41
C GLN A 112 -5.62 -18.56 -16.08
N VAL A 113 -4.78 -19.58 -15.83
CA VAL A 113 -4.75 -20.32 -14.56
C VAL A 113 -4.31 -19.40 -13.43
N LEU A 114 -3.29 -18.55 -13.69
CA LEU A 114 -2.87 -17.55 -12.72
C LEU A 114 -3.97 -16.55 -12.40
N ALA A 115 -4.72 -16.08 -13.40
CA ALA A 115 -5.86 -15.18 -13.20
C ALA A 115 -6.94 -15.82 -12.31
N GLN A 116 -7.27 -17.09 -12.54
CA GLN A 116 -8.25 -17.83 -11.73
C GLN A 116 -7.77 -18.00 -10.27
N GLY A 117 -6.51 -18.35 -10.07
CA GLY A 117 -5.91 -18.43 -8.73
C GLY A 117 -5.98 -17.10 -7.98
N LEU A 118 -5.65 -15.99 -8.68
CA LEU A 118 -5.74 -14.65 -8.11
C LEU A 118 -7.18 -14.22 -7.80
N ALA A 119 -8.17 -14.60 -8.63
CA ALA A 119 -9.57 -14.33 -8.33
C ALA A 119 -10.01 -15.01 -7.02
N ALA A 120 -9.60 -16.26 -6.82
CA ALA A 120 -9.87 -17.00 -5.58
C ALA A 120 -9.17 -16.34 -4.38
N GLU A 121 -7.89 -15.97 -4.51
CA GLU A 121 -7.13 -15.26 -3.47
C GLU A 121 -7.80 -13.93 -3.09
N ILE A 122 -8.18 -13.12 -4.08
CA ILE A 122 -8.83 -11.82 -3.86
C ILE A 122 -10.15 -12.02 -3.13
N ASN A 123 -11.00 -12.96 -3.58
CA ASN A 123 -12.31 -13.24 -2.94
C ASN A 123 -12.19 -13.68 -1.48
N GLN A 124 -11.10 -14.37 -1.10
CA GLN A 124 -10.84 -14.77 0.27
C GLN A 124 -10.38 -13.60 1.16
N HIS A 125 -9.77 -12.57 0.57
CA HIS A 125 -9.08 -11.50 1.29
C HIS A 125 -9.62 -10.10 0.97
N ILE A 126 -10.87 -10.00 0.48
CA ILE A 126 -11.50 -8.71 0.19
C ILE A 126 -11.64 -7.90 1.48
N VAL A 127 -11.00 -6.73 1.49
CA VAL A 127 -11.05 -5.77 2.62
C VAL A 127 -11.82 -4.49 2.27
N VAL A 128 -12.23 -4.33 1.00
CA VAL A 128 -12.95 -3.13 0.55
C VAL A 128 -14.45 -3.36 0.71
N PRO A 129 -15.14 -2.57 1.52
CA PRO A 129 -16.58 -2.70 1.69
C PRO A 129 -17.33 -2.59 0.36
N GLY A 130 -18.29 -3.47 0.14
CA GLY A 130 -19.12 -3.48 -1.07
C GLY A 130 -18.45 -4.08 -2.30
N LEU A 131 -17.22 -4.60 -2.19
CA LEU A 131 -16.53 -5.30 -3.25
C LEU A 131 -16.72 -6.81 -3.09
N SER A 132 -17.13 -7.52 -4.16
CA SER A 132 -17.35 -8.97 -4.17
C SER A 132 -17.25 -9.58 -5.56
N ASP A 133 -17.35 -10.90 -5.63
CA ASP A 133 -17.58 -11.67 -6.84
C ASP A 133 -16.53 -11.45 -7.94
N PHE A 134 -15.25 -11.50 -7.58
CA PHE A 134 -14.18 -11.47 -8.55
C PHE A 134 -14.19 -12.75 -9.39
N VAL A 135 -14.35 -12.57 -10.70
CA VAL A 135 -14.31 -13.65 -11.70
C VAL A 135 -13.28 -13.30 -12.75
N ALA A 136 -12.30 -14.18 -12.95
CA ALA A 136 -11.29 -14.00 -13.98
C ALA A 136 -11.91 -14.10 -15.39
N THR A 137 -11.66 -13.10 -16.23
CA THR A 137 -12.11 -13.05 -17.62
C THR A 137 -10.96 -13.19 -18.61
N GLY A 138 -9.72 -12.94 -18.16
CA GLY A 138 -8.53 -13.06 -18.99
C GLY A 138 -7.26 -12.85 -18.20
N GLY A 139 -6.15 -13.24 -18.81
CA GLY A 139 -4.82 -12.98 -18.26
C GLY A 139 -3.78 -13.04 -19.37
N ARG A 140 -2.69 -12.27 -19.20
CA ARG A 140 -1.52 -12.32 -20.09
C ARG A 140 -0.24 -12.09 -19.30
N PHE A 141 0.82 -12.76 -19.73
CA PHE A 141 2.17 -12.42 -19.31
C PHE A 141 2.70 -11.26 -20.16
N THR A 142 3.50 -10.41 -19.52
CA THR A 142 4.14 -9.28 -20.19
C THR A 142 5.66 -9.34 -19.97
N GLN A 143 6.40 -8.81 -20.93
CA GLN A 143 7.86 -8.65 -20.84
C GLN A 143 8.24 -7.33 -20.17
N ASP A 144 7.27 -6.45 -19.95
CA ASP A 144 7.49 -5.20 -19.23
C ASP A 144 7.59 -5.49 -17.73
N VAL A 145 8.83 -5.69 -17.30
CA VAL A 145 9.17 -6.07 -15.94
C VAL A 145 10.06 -4.99 -15.34
N PRO A 146 9.71 -4.43 -14.18
CA PRO A 146 10.55 -3.47 -13.48
C PRO A 146 11.98 -3.98 -13.29
N GLN A 147 12.97 -3.10 -13.44
CA GLN A 147 14.38 -3.45 -13.27
C GLN A 147 14.64 -4.15 -11.93
N PHE A 148 13.99 -3.69 -10.88
CA PHE A 148 14.07 -4.29 -9.55
C PHE A 148 13.66 -5.76 -9.54
N THR A 149 12.57 -6.13 -10.22
CA THR A 149 12.10 -7.53 -10.30
C THR A 149 13.10 -8.41 -11.06
N ARG A 150 13.72 -7.88 -12.12
CA ARG A 150 14.78 -8.57 -12.86
C ARG A 150 16.04 -8.81 -12.01
N MET A 151 16.42 -7.78 -11.23
CA MET A 151 17.55 -7.90 -10.30
C MET A 151 17.27 -8.91 -9.20
N LEU A 152 16.05 -8.94 -8.69
CA LEU A 152 15.62 -9.90 -7.69
C LEU A 152 15.66 -11.32 -8.25
N ALA A 153 15.11 -11.56 -9.44
CA ALA A 153 15.21 -12.85 -10.11
C ALA A 153 16.67 -13.28 -10.27
N ALA A 154 17.54 -12.39 -10.72
CA ALA A 154 18.97 -12.66 -10.85
C ALA A 154 19.66 -13.01 -9.51
N SER A 155 19.18 -12.45 -8.39
CA SER A 155 19.71 -12.73 -7.04
C SER A 155 19.43 -14.16 -6.58
N TYR A 156 18.38 -14.81 -7.10
CA TYR A 156 18.10 -16.23 -6.81
C TYR A 156 19.13 -17.21 -7.37
N ASN A 157 20.00 -16.74 -8.26
CA ASN A 157 21.04 -17.55 -8.89
C ASN A 157 22.34 -17.69 -8.06
N THR A 158 22.36 -17.16 -6.84
CA THR A 158 23.58 -17.15 -6.02
C THR A 158 23.77 -18.46 -5.28
N GLY A 159 24.30 -19.47 -5.93
CA GLY A 159 24.96 -20.55 -5.19
C GLY A 159 24.85 -21.97 -5.71
N SER A 160 23.86 -22.35 -6.51
CA SER A 160 23.73 -23.78 -6.90
C SER A 160 23.79 -24.08 -8.39
N GLY A 161 23.78 -23.09 -9.27
CA GLY A 161 23.82 -23.30 -10.73
C GLY A 161 22.66 -24.11 -11.32
N LEU A 162 21.64 -24.45 -10.51
CA LEU A 162 20.63 -25.46 -10.81
C LEU A 162 19.21 -24.91 -10.64
N ALA A 163 18.97 -23.67 -11.01
CA ALA A 163 17.61 -23.13 -10.97
C ALA A 163 17.21 -22.54 -12.33
N ASN A 164 16.00 -22.84 -12.76
CA ASN A 164 15.35 -22.09 -13.83
C ASN A 164 14.81 -20.80 -13.24
N ILE A 165 15.34 -19.67 -13.72
CA ILE A 165 15.00 -18.33 -13.22
C ILE A 165 14.25 -17.61 -14.31
N SER A 166 13.15 -16.96 -13.90
CA SER A 166 12.36 -16.12 -14.78
C SER A 166 11.88 -14.87 -14.06
N ALA A 167 11.71 -13.79 -14.81
CA ALA A 167 11.00 -12.60 -14.38
C ALA A 167 9.98 -12.25 -15.45
N PHE A 168 8.74 -12.06 -15.06
CA PHE A 168 7.65 -11.71 -15.97
C PHE A 168 6.65 -10.78 -15.30
N GLY A 169 6.04 -9.93 -16.09
CA GLY A 169 4.87 -9.16 -15.69
C GLY A 169 3.61 -9.97 -15.92
N PHE A 170 2.58 -9.65 -15.19
CA PHE A 170 1.26 -10.23 -15.35
C PHE A 170 0.20 -9.15 -15.35
N GLU A 171 -0.71 -9.23 -16.31
CA GLU A 171 -1.95 -8.45 -16.37
C GLU A 171 -3.13 -9.41 -16.39
N GLY A 172 -4.01 -9.31 -15.38
CA GLY A 172 -5.27 -10.04 -15.30
C GLY A 172 -6.46 -9.11 -15.51
N THR A 173 -7.49 -9.61 -16.17
CA THR A 173 -8.79 -8.94 -16.31
C THR A 173 -9.86 -9.75 -15.59
N PHE A 174 -10.76 -9.04 -14.92
CA PHE A 174 -11.79 -9.64 -14.08
C PHE A 174 -13.10 -8.86 -14.23
N THR A 175 -14.19 -9.50 -13.84
CA THR A 175 -15.43 -8.82 -13.47
C THR A 175 -15.62 -8.93 -11.96
N CYS A 176 -16.27 -7.94 -11.36
CA CYS A 176 -16.60 -7.93 -9.94
C CYS A 176 -17.86 -7.09 -9.69
N MET A 177 -18.35 -7.12 -8.44
CA MET A 177 -19.38 -6.21 -7.98
C MET A 177 -18.77 -5.17 -7.06
N TYR A 178 -19.10 -3.89 -7.23
CA TYR A 178 -18.73 -2.83 -6.30
C TYR A 178 -19.91 -1.90 -6.04
N GLY A 179 -20.32 -1.78 -4.77
CA GLY A 179 -21.47 -0.99 -4.38
C GLY A 179 -22.78 -1.40 -5.09
N GLY A 180 -22.95 -2.69 -5.41
CA GLY A 180 -24.10 -3.21 -6.15
C GLY A 180 -24.03 -3.00 -7.67
N VAL A 181 -22.95 -2.42 -8.18
CA VAL A 181 -22.74 -2.17 -9.61
C VAL A 181 -21.74 -3.20 -10.16
N ARG A 182 -22.05 -3.79 -11.32
CA ARG A 182 -21.10 -4.65 -12.03
C ARG A 182 -19.95 -3.80 -12.57
N CYS A 183 -18.73 -4.18 -12.24
CA CYS A 183 -17.51 -3.49 -12.61
C CYS A 183 -16.56 -4.43 -13.37
N GLU A 184 -15.65 -3.81 -14.11
CA GLU A 184 -14.44 -4.43 -14.64
C GLU A 184 -13.31 -4.20 -13.65
N ALA A 185 -12.40 -5.17 -13.53
CA ALA A 185 -11.18 -4.99 -12.75
C ALA A 185 -9.95 -5.38 -13.57
N LYS A 186 -8.86 -4.64 -13.37
CA LYS A 186 -7.56 -4.93 -13.95
C LYS A 186 -6.55 -5.10 -12.83
N TYR A 187 -5.84 -6.22 -12.85
CA TYR A 187 -4.78 -6.56 -11.90
C TYR A 187 -3.43 -6.55 -12.62
N MET A 188 -2.48 -5.84 -12.09
CA MET A 188 -1.14 -5.71 -12.65
C MET A 188 -0.10 -6.00 -11.57
N THR A 189 0.87 -6.85 -11.89
CA THR A 189 1.98 -7.19 -11.00
C THR A 189 3.17 -7.74 -11.77
N SER A 190 4.28 -7.99 -11.08
CA SER A 190 5.43 -8.68 -11.65
C SER A 190 5.88 -9.81 -10.73
N TYR A 191 6.43 -10.84 -11.31
CA TYR A 191 6.95 -12.01 -10.62
C TYR A 191 8.44 -12.20 -10.90
N ALA A 192 9.18 -12.50 -9.85
CA ALA A 192 10.50 -13.14 -9.94
C ALA A 192 10.33 -14.57 -9.45
N VAL A 193 10.72 -15.55 -10.26
CA VAL A 193 10.51 -16.97 -9.98
C VAL A 193 11.81 -17.72 -10.19
N SER A 194 12.14 -18.60 -9.24
CA SER A 194 13.25 -19.55 -9.35
C SER A 194 12.75 -20.95 -9.03
N ILE A 195 12.92 -21.88 -9.96
CA ILE A 195 12.52 -23.28 -9.79
C ILE A 195 13.77 -24.14 -9.74
N SER A 196 13.90 -24.97 -8.70
CA SER A 196 15.03 -25.89 -8.58
C SER A 196 15.07 -26.88 -9.75
N ALA A 197 16.23 -27.00 -10.39
CA ALA A 197 16.44 -27.90 -11.52
C ALA A 197 16.86 -29.33 -11.08
N VAL A 198 16.34 -29.80 -9.93
CA VAL A 198 16.63 -31.14 -9.44
C VAL A 198 16.11 -32.17 -10.41
N ARG A 199 17.02 -33.02 -10.96
CA ARG A 199 16.68 -34.07 -11.92
C ARG A 199 16.17 -35.36 -11.27
N ASN A 200 16.43 -35.56 -9.98
CA ASN A 200 15.97 -36.75 -9.26
C ASN A 200 14.47 -36.65 -8.97
N PRO A 201 13.62 -37.51 -9.53
CA PRO A 201 12.16 -37.46 -9.34
C PRO A 201 11.73 -37.77 -7.90
N ARG A 202 12.60 -38.33 -7.06
CA ARG A 202 12.32 -38.63 -5.66
C ARG A 202 12.50 -37.40 -4.74
N ILE A 203 13.14 -36.34 -5.25
CA ILE A 203 13.36 -35.11 -4.49
C ILE A 203 12.32 -34.09 -4.95
N PRO A 204 11.49 -33.57 -4.02
CA PRO A 204 10.51 -32.55 -4.38
C PRO A 204 11.22 -31.33 -4.96
N LYS A 205 10.67 -30.79 -6.05
CA LYS A 205 11.13 -29.51 -6.59
C LYS A 205 10.63 -28.39 -5.67
N PHE A 206 11.50 -27.43 -5.41
CA PHE A 206 11.15 -26.22 -4.70
C PHE A 206 11.07 -25.05 -5.67
N CYS A 207 10.18 -24.13 -5.37
CA CYS A 207 10.19 -22.84 -6.04
C CYS A 207 10.29 -21.71 -4.99
N ASN A 208 11.12 -20.73 -5.34
CA ASN A 208 11.11 -19.45 -4.67
C ASN A 208 10.49 -18.45 -5.63
N TRP A 209 9.53 -17.71 -5.16
CA TRP A 209 8.92 -16.68 -5.98
C TRP A 209 8.62 -15.44 -5.16
N THR A 210 8.63 -14.32 -5.85
CA THR A 210 8.32 -13.03 -5.27
C THR A 210 7.37 -12.29 -6.19
N ARG A 211 6.25 -11.83 -5.62
CA ARG A 211 5.32 -10.93 -6.28
C ARG A 211 5.69 -9.50 -5.90
N THR A 212 6.06 -8.70 -6.88
CA THR A 212 6.53 -7.33 -6.67
C THR A 212 5.49 -6.34 -7.18
N GLY A 213 5.08 -5.43 -6.33
CA GLY A 213 4.14 -4.37 -6.67
C GLY A 213 2.82 -4.89 -7.25
N VAL A 214 1.74 -4.67 -6.56
CA VAL A 214 0.40 -5.02 -7.04
C VAL A 214 -0.37 -3.74 -7.25
N VAL A 215 -0.99 -3.62 -8.43
CA VAL A 215 -1.97 -2.57 -8.72
C VAL A 215 -3.27 -3.26 -9.14
N ILE A 216 -4.35 -2.93 -8.46
CA ILE A 216 -5.70 -3.38 -8.82
C ILE A 216 -6.50 -2.12 -9.13
N ALA A 217 -7.03 -2.00 -10.34
CA ALA A 217 -7.96 -0.95 -10.72
C ALA A 217 -9.34 -1.56 -10.95
N ILE A 218 -10.39 -0.90 -10.46
CA ILE A 218 -11.78 -1.32 -10.60
C ILE A 218 -12.57 -0.12 -11.12
N ALA A 219 -13.43 -0.34 -12.11
CA ALA A 219 -14.27 0.70 -12.67
C ALA A 219 -15.54 0.10 -13.31
N PRO A 220 -16.60 0.88 -13.49
CA PRO A 220 -17.72 0.49 -14.32
C PRO A 220 -17.26 0.16 -15.76
N PRO A 221 -18.02 -0.65 -16.51
CA PRO A 221 -17.66 -1.02 -17.87
C PRO A 221 -17.33 0.19 -18.75
N GLY A 222 -16.20 0.14 -19.45
CA GLY A 222 -15.72 1.22 -20.30
C GLY A 222 -15.07 2.40 -19.59
N LYS A 223 -14.96 2.38 -18.24
CA LYS A 223 -14.35 3.45 -17.43
C LYS A 223 -12.97 3.11 -16.87
N MET A 224 -12.41 1.98 -17.24
CA MET A 224 -11.10 1.51 -16.74
C MET A 224 -9.97 2.51 -17.04
N ALA A 225 -9.98 3.11 -18.23
CA ALA A 225 -8.95 4.09 -18.60
C ALA A 225 -9.01 5.35 -17.72
N GLU A 226 -10.22 5.82 -17.37
CA GLU A 226 -10.44 6.95 -16.47
C GLU A 226 -9.93 6.61 -15.07
N ALA A 227 -10.28 5.43 -14.53
CA ALA A 227 -9.83 5.00 -13.20
C ALA A 227 -8.30 4.90 -13.11
N LEU A 228 -7.64 4.32 -14.12
CA LEU A 228 -6.19 4.21 -14.18
C LEU A 228 -5.52 5.57 -14.33
N HIS A 229 -6.09 6.47 -15.12
CA HIS A 229 -5.58 7.83 -15.28
C HIS A 229 -5.67 8.61 -13.98
N ASP A 230 -6.85 8.69 -13.37
CA ASP A 230 -7.08 9.47 -12.15
C ASP A 230 -6.30 8.89 -10.97
N GLY A 231 -6.42 7.57 -10.75
CA GLY A 231 -5.65 6.88 -9.73
C GLY A 231 -4.15 7.00 -9.93
N GLY A 232 -3.67 6.77 -11.17
CA GLY A 232 -2.25 6.89 -11.52
C GLY A 232 -1.71 8.30 -11.26
N ARG A 233 -2.48 9.35 -11.59
CA ARG A 233 -2.10 10.74 -11.32
C ARG A 233 -2.00 11.03 -9.83
N MET A 234 -2.97 10.60 -9.03
CA MET A 234 -2.93 10.76 -7.57
C MET A 234 -1.75 10.01 -6.94
N PHE A 235 -1.45 8.78 -7.40
CA PHE A 235 -0.26 8.05 -6.95
C PHE A 235 1.03 8.73 -7.39
N ALA A 236 1.13 9.22 -8.62
CA ALA A 236 2.31 9.90 -9.13
C ALA A 236 2.59 11.25 -8.44
N SER A 237 1.53 11.93 -7.98
CA SER A 237 1.66 13.20 -7.24
C SER A 237 1.82 13.01 -5.73
N SER A 238 1.96 11.77 -5.26
CA SER A 238 2.15 11.50 -3.84
C SER A 238 3.52 11.99 -3.33
N PHE A 239 3.55 12.39 -2.06
CA PHE A 239 4.75 12.81 -1.37
C PHE A 239 5.17 11.76 -0.37
N VAL A 240 6.38 11.20 -0.56
CA VAL A 240 6.96 10.25 0.38
C VAL A 240 7.78 10.99 1.44
N ASN A 241 7.54 10.69 2.71
CA ASN A 241 8.30 11.28 3.80
C ASN A 241 9.70 10.65 3.88
N TYR A 242 10.73 11.44 3.63
CA TYR A 242 12.11 10.98 3.64
C TYR A 242 12.57 10.46 5.01
N ALA A 243 12.14 11.10 6.11
CA ALA A 243 12.46 10.65 7.46
C ALA A 243 11.83 9.27 7.76
N TRP A 244 10.63 9.01 7.21
CA TRP A 244 10.04 7.69 7.29
C TRP A 244 10.86 6.64 6.53
N ILE A 245 11.33 6.94 5.30
CA ILE A 245 12.18 6.03 4.53
C ILE A 245 13.42 5.65 5.35
N GLN A 246 14.13 6.61 5.88
CA GLN A 246 15.34 6.35 6.66
C GLN A 246 15.08 5.45 7.87
N ARG A 247 14.01 5.71 8.62
CA ARG A 247 13.65 4.90 9.79
C ARG A 247 13.17 3.51 9.41
N ARG A 248 12.33 3.41 8.38
CA ARG A 248 11.88 2.13 7.82
C ARG A 248 13.07 1.27 7.42
N ASP A 249 14.00 1.82 6.66
CA ASP A 249 15.16 1.08 6.14
C ASP A 249 16.10 0.66 7.27
N GLY A 250 16.33 1.51 8.28
CA GLY A 250 17.06 1.14 9.48
C GLY A 250 16.42 -0.04 10.22
N MET A 251 15.11 -0.01 10.39
CA MET A 251 14.34 -1.06 11.04
C MET A 251 14.33 -2.35 10.22
N LEU A 252 14.14 -2.26 8.89
CA LEU A 252 14.22 -3.42 7.99
C LEU A 252 15.61 -4.07 8.02
N ASN A 253 16.68 -3.28 7.99
CA ASN A 253 18.05 -3.80 8.07
C ASN A 253 18.28 -4.54 9.40
N ALA A 254 17.83 -3.98 10.53
CA ALA A 254 17.93 -4.63 11.83
C ALA A 254 17.13 -5.96 11.87
N LEU A 255 15.96 -6.01 11.25
CA LEU A 255 15.11 -7.21 11.17
C LEU A 255 15.70 -8.29 10.25
N VAL A 256 16.31 -7.88 9.13
CA VAL A 256 16.90 -8.81 8.13
C VAL A 256 18.21 -9.43 8.64
N GLN A 257 18.96 -8.73 9.47
CA GLN A 257 20.20 -9.27 10.07
C GLN A 257 19.97 -10.47 11.00
N GLY A 258 18.68 -10.83 11.28
CA GLY A 258 18.22 -12.18 11.66
C GLY A 258 18.80 -12.84 12.90
N THR A 259 19.80 -12.23 13.56
CA THR A 259 20.40 -12.72 14.79
C THR A 259 19.56 -12.26 16.00
N LEU A 260 19.65 -12.99 17.11
CA LEU A 260 19.03 -12.57 18.39
C LEU A 260 19.43 -11.13 18.76
N GLN A 261 20.67 -10.74 18.46
CA GLN A 261 21.16 -9.37 18.61
C GLN A 261 20.48 -8.36 17.70
N GLY A 262 20.22 -8.72 16.44
CA GLY A 262 19.46 -7.85 15.50
C GLY A 262 18.01 -7.66 15.91
N ARG A 263 17.40 -8.65 16.57
CA ARG A 263 16.06 -8.50 17.15
C ARG A 263 16.08 -7.56 18.35
N GLU A 264 17.02 -7.71 19.25
CA GLU A 264 17.17 -6.81 20.42
C GLU A 264 17.50 -5.39 19.98
N GLU A 265 18.36 -5.23 18.99
CA GLU A 265 18.71 -3.94 18.44
C GLU A 265 17.53 -3.30 17.67
N GLY A 266 16.78 -4.10 16.90
CA GLY A 266 15.52 -3.68 16.27
C GLY A 266 14.49 -3.20 17.30
N TRP A 267 14.33 -3.92 18.42
CA TRP A 267 13.47 -3.51 19.52
C TRP A 267 14.00 -2.29 20.27
N ARG A 268 15.32 -2.15 20.40
CA ARG A 268 15.95 -0.97 20.98
C ARG A 268 15.74 0.26 20.10
N LEU A 269 16.01 0.14 18.80
CA LEU A 269 15.78 1.18 17.80
C LEU A 269 14.30 1.57 17.71
N TRP A 270 13.40 0.60 17.78
CA TRP A 270 11.97 0.85 17.81
C TRP A 270 11.56 1.63 19.06
N ARG A 271 12.03 1.26 20.27
CA ARG A 271 11.78 1.98 21.51
C ARG A 271 12.40 3.39 21.50
N GLN A 272 13.62 3.51 20.99
CA GLN A 272 14.28 4.80 20.83
C GLN A 272 13.54 5.69 19.81
N SER A 273 13.07 5.11 18.69
CA SER A 273 12.22 5.77 17.71
C SER A 273 10.91 6.25 18.33
N GLN A 274 10.29 5.47 19.20
CA GLN A 274 9.09 5.88 19.95
C GLN A 274 9.35 7.12 20.80
N ALA A 275 10.46 7.15 21.54
CA ALA A 275 10.82 8.28 22.41
C ALA A 275 11.17 9.56 21.62
N GLU A 276 11.94 9.43 20.53
CA GLU A 276 12.33 10.57 19.69
C GLU A 276 11.16 11.09 18.84
N THR A 277 10.21 10.21 18.47
CA THR A 277 9.04 10.57 17.68
C THR A 277 8.06 11.40 18.51
N SER A 278 7.94 11.14 19.81
CA SER A 278 7.16 12.00 20.70
C SER A 278 7.66 13.45 20.62
N ALA A 279 8.97 13.65 20.68
CA ALA A 279 9.58 14.98 20.61
C ALA A 279 9.48 15.62 19.21
N MET A 280 9.50 14.81 18.13
CA MET A 280 9.39 15.28 16.74
C MET A 280 7.94 15.56 16.36
N LEU A 281 7.00 14.76 16.83
CA LEU A 281 5.56 15.04 16.67
C LEU A 281 5.18 16.36 17.34
N ASP A 282 5.77 16.68 18.47
CA ASP A 282 5.53 17.97 19.11
C ASP A 282 6.14 19.14 18.30
N ARG A 283 7.26 18.93 17.62
CA ARG A 283 7.80 19.94 16.67
C ARG A 283 6.97 20.04 15.42
N VAL A 284 6.61 18.92 14.80
CA VAL A 284 5.76 18.88 13.59
C VAL A 284 4.37 19.42 13.90
N ARG A 285 3.79 19.11 15.07
CA ARG A 285 2.54 19.75 15.54
C ARG A 285 2.71 21.26 15.71
N LYS A 286 3.80 21.73 16.29
CA LYS A 286 4.06 23.17 16.42
C LYS A 286 4.29 23.84 15.05
N GLU A 287 4.95 23.20 14.11
CA GLU A 287 5.18 23.78 12.78
C GLU A 287 3.97 23.64 11.86
N LEU A 288 3.26 22.52 11.88
CA LEU A 288 1.97 22.37 11.20
C LEU A 288 0.91 23.31 11.79
N SER A 289 0.86 23.49 13.10
CA SER A 289 -0.07 24.48 13.69
C SER A 289 0.34 25.93 13.39
N LYS A 290 1.59 26.21 13.04
CA LYS A 290 2.03 27.50 12.48
C LYS A 290 1.68 27.67 11.00
N GLN A 291 1.68 26.60 10.21
CA GLN A 291 1.35 26.62 8.78
C GLN A 291 -0.16 26.35 8.52
N ILE A 292 -0.81 25.55 9.36
CA ILE A 292 -2.25 25.27 9.31
C ILE A 292 -2.91 26.15 10.37
N ARG A 293 -3.03 27.46 10.08
CA ARG A 293 -3.73 28.42 10.96
C ARG A 293 -5.24 28.19 11.09
N GLU A 294 -5.73 27.01 10.75
CA GLU A 294 -7.15 26.68 10.79
C GLU A 294 -7.39 25.29 11.40
N VAL A 295 -6.90 25.07 12.63
CA VAL A 295 -7.44 24.00 13.45
C VAL A 295 -8.62 24.56 14.23
N LYS A 296 -9.78 23.95 14.10
CA LYS A 296 -10.96 24.27 14.90
C LYS A 296 -11.04 23.29 16.06
N GLU A 297 -11.14 23.82 17.27
CA GLU A 297 -11.48 23.01 18.44
C GLU A 297 -12.98 22.67 18.38
N VAL A 298 -13.30 21.42 18.57
CA VAL A 298 -14.69 20.91 18.67
C VAL A 298 -14.88 20.19 19.99
N ASP A 299 -16.08 20.22 20.51
CA ASP A 299 -16.40 19.55 21.77
C ASP A 299 -16.42 18.03 21.59
N ASN A 300 -15.81 17.30 22.54
CA ASN A 300 -15.88 15.86 22.58
C ASN A 300 -17.27 15.42 23.07
N PRO A 301 -18.09 14.75 22.24
CA PRO A 301 -19.46 14.40 22.61
C PRO A 301 -19.52 13.34 23.71
N PHE A 302 -18.44 12.63 23.98
CA PHE A 302 -18.35 11.58 25.02
C PHE A 302 -17.74 12.08 26.33
N GLU A 303 -17.04 13.23 26.31
CA GLU A 303 -16.42 13.83 27.49
C GLU A 303 -16.75 15.33 27.56
N PRO A 304 -17.86 15.72 28.24
CA PRO A 304 -18.28 17.09 28.35
C PRO A 304 -17.19 17.99 28.96
N GLY A 305 -16.83 19.05 28.24
CA GLY A 305 -15.78 19.99 28.64
C GLY A 305 -14.39 19.69 28.10
N GLN A 306 -14.19 18.56 27.49
CA GLN A 306 -12.96 18.26 26.74
C GLN A 306 -13.12 18.70 25.29
N LYS A 307 -12.09 19.36 24.76
CA LYS A 307 -12.02 19.78 23.37
C LYS A 307 -11.06 18.93 22.60
N VAL A 308 -11.41 18.65 21.35
CA VAL A 308 -10.60 17.91 20.39
C VAL A 308 -10.37 18.80 19.18
N GLU A 309 -9.13 18.87 18.71
CA GLU A 309 -8.79 19.66 17.53
C GLU A 309 -9.12 18.89 16.24
N ARG A 310 -9.70 19.57 15.27
CA ARG A 310 -9.90 19.09 13.91
C ARG A 310 -9.45 20.10 12.86
N PRO A 311 -9.07 19.68 11.65
CA PRO A 311 -8.83 20.61 10.54
C PRO A 311 -10.08 21.42 10.23
N ALA A 312 -9.94 22.76 10.13
CA ALA A 312 -11.07 23.67 9.96
C ALA A 312 -11.73 23.58 8.57
N PHE A 313 -11.03 23.03 7.59
CA PHE A 313 -11.53 22.87 6.22
C PHE A 313 -12.54 21.73 6.06
N PHE A 314 -12.76 20.90 7.07
CA PHE A 314 -13.89 19.97 7.07
C PHE A 314 -15.10 20.58 7.75
N GLU A 315 -16.27 20.47 7.14
CA GLU A 315 -17.51 21.03 7.72
C GLU A 315 -18.00 20.20 8.91
N LYS A 316 -17.80 18.88 8.86
CA LYS A 316 -18.34 17.95 9.85
C LYS A 316 -17.26 17.01 10.39
N SER A 317 -17.42 16.66 11.66
CA SER A 317 -16.58 15.66 12.34
C SER A 317 -17.42 14.80 13.26
N TRP A 318 -17.02 13.54 13.42
CA TRP A 318 -17.63 12.58 14.34
C TRP A 318 -16.53 11.88 15.11
N ILE A 319 -16.81 11.57 16.36
CA ILE A 319 -15.94 10.76 17.22
C ILE A 319 -16.68 9.46 17.50
N ASN A 320 -15.96 8.33 17.49
CA ASN A 320 -16.53 7.05 17.87
C ASN A 320 -16.58 6.90 19.39
N SER A 321 -17.46 6.01 19.88
CA SER A 321 -17.65 5.77 21.32
C SER A 321 -16.40 5.24 22.05
N ARG A 322 -15.42 4.74 21.32
CA ARG A 322 -14.11 4.32 21.87
C ARG A 322 -13.12 5.47 21.98
N GLN A 323 -13.44 6.62 21.41
CA GLN A 323 -12.63 7.84 21.37
C GLN A 323 -11.23 7.63 20.74
N ASP A 324 -11.03 6.58 19.96
CA ASP A 324 -9.79 6.26 19.28
C ASP A 324 -9.76 6.73 17.82
N MET A 325 -10.91 7.17 17.27
CA MET A 325 -11.03 7.63 15.90
C MET A 325 -11.93 8.85 15.74
N MET A 326 -11.49 9.73 14.84
CA MET A 326 -12.29 10.86 14.37
C MET A 326 -12.49 10.74 12.86
N LEU A 327 -13.74 10.79 12.41
CA LEU A 327 -14.11 10.86 11.00
C LEU A 327 -14.35 12.30 10.61
N LEU A 328 -13.79 12.72 9.48
CA LEU A 328 -13.91 14.08 8.95
C LEU A 328 -14.57 14.02 7.56
N SER A 329 -15.53 14.91 7.31
CA SER A 329 -16.25 14.94 6.04
C SER A 329 -16.76 16.32 5.69
N ASP A 330 -16.78 16.66 4.39
CA ASP A 330 -17.42 17.85 3.82
C ASP A 330 -18.84 17.55 3.34
N THR A 331 -19.26 16.29 3.43
CA THR A 331 -20.58 15.85 2.97
C THR A 331 -21.48 15.48 4.15
N SER A 332 -22.77 15.28 3.88
CA SER A 332 -23.77 14.79 4.85
C SER A 332 -23.61 13.30 5.15
N LEU A 333 -22.37 12.80 5.27
CA LEU A 333 -22.10 11.44 5.65
C LEU A 333 -22.60 11.18 7.08
N GLU A 334 -23.37 10.13 7.27
CA GLU A 334 -23.77 9.65 8.60
C GLU A 334 -23.02 8.36 8.92
N PRO A 335 -21.97 8.40 9.78
CA PRO A 335 -21.11 7.24 10.04
C PRO A 335 -21.88 6.03 10.54
N ASN A 336 -22.95 6.24 11.32
CA ASN A 336 -23.76 5.16 11.87
C ASN A 336 -24.63 4.42 10.82
N THR A 337 -24.62 4.86 9.57
CA THR A 337 -25.28 4.16 8.45
C THR A 337 -24.32 3.29 7.64
N ILE A 338 -23.02 3.39 7.90
CA ILE A 338 -21.97 2.69 7.17
C ILE A 338 -21.51 1.48 7.97
N ARG A 339 -21.82 0.28 7.49
CA ARG A 339 -21.61 -0.99 8.21
C ARG A 339 -20.20 -1.15 8.79
N GLY A 340 -19.14 -0.84 8.03
CA GLY A 340 -17.76 -0.95 8.51
C GLY A 340 -17.35 0.09 9.56
N LEU A 341 -18.09 1.19 9.69
CA LEU A 341 -17.88 2.19 10.74
C LEU A 341 -18.71 1.86 11.99
N MET A 342 -19.89 1.24 11.84
CA MET A 342 -20.71 0.76 12.97
C MET A 342 -19.98 -0.29 13.82
N GLU A 343 -19.13 -1.10 13.21
CA GLU A 343 -18.33 -2.12 13.91
C GLU A 343 -17.26 -1.50 14.83
N GLN A 344 -16.97 -0.20 14.67
CA GLN A 344 -15.99 0.54 15.45
C GLN A 344 -16.62 1.33 16.61
N GLY A 345 -17.91 1.16 16.83
CA GLY A 345 -18.68 1.80 17.89
C GLY A 345 -19.71 2.82 17.37
N GLU A 346 -20.42 3.43 18.28
CA GLU A 346 -21.34 4.51 17.99
C GLU A 346 -20.54 5.79 17.64
N TRP A 347 -20.99 6.51 16.63
CA TRP A 347 -20.37 7.75 16.18
C TRP A 347 -21.27 8.94 16.51
N LEU A 348 -20.75 9.88 17.27
CA LEU A 348 -21.44 11.11 17.61
C LEU A 348 -20.77 12.32 16.96
N PRO A 349 -21.56 13.32 16.50
CA PRO A 349 -21.00 14.54 15.93
C PRO A 349 -20.22 15.33 16.99
N ALA A 350 -19.03 15.78 16.62
CA ALA A 350 -18.20 16.69 17.40
C ALA A 350 -18.40 18.10 16.83
N ASN A 351 -19.00 19.00 17.63
CA ASN A 351 -19.43 20.35 17.24
C ASN A 351 -18.52 21.44 17.81
#